data_a7769fd4d513cd5f14bff20acb8680c6
#
_entry.id   a7769fd4d513cd5f14bff20acb8680c6
#
_cell.length_a   1.000
_cell.length_b   1.000
_cell.length_c   1.000
_cell.angle_alpha   90.00
_cell.angle_beta   90.00
_cell.angle_gamma   90.00
#
_symmetry.space_group_name_H-M   'P 1'
#
loop_
_entity.id
_entity.type
_entity.pdbx_description
1 polymer ?
#
loop_
_entity_poly.entity_id
_entity_poly.type
_entity_poly.pdbx_seq_one_letter_code
_entity_poly.pdbx_strand_id
1 'polypeptide(L)'
;MDIHSIDRKENTIMKRVAFLLFLVGCFVPLASAQDKEHVQVGVFADYLRLSQTDTNFGGVGTRLDFQLYKEVKLEGEMSYDFDQAFSEGFTDTTTGAVSIQRTGMRVLHGEFGPKVNIGHHAIQPFVTFKGGFIDFRLNNAPATLGTFFSSVDGLRANNVNGVLYPGGGLQGHLGPIGLRLDVGDEIYFNHGTHNNLRVAFGPTFRF
;
A
#
# COMPACT_ATOMS: atom_id res chain seq x y z
N MET A 1 26.84 -1.31 29.24
CA MET A 1 26.23 -0.78 28.00
C MET A 1 26.99 -1.42 26.85
N ASP A 2 26.36 -2.42 26.21
CA ASP A 2 27.04 -3.40 25.35
C ASP A 2 27.27 -2.85 23.93
N ILE A 3 28.51 -2.48 23.64
CA ILE A 3 28.96 -1.99 22.32
C ILE A 3 28.73 -3.05 21.23
N HIS A 4 28.74 -4.33 21.57
CA HIS A 4 28.49 -5.47 20.65
C HIS A 4 27.06 -5.56 20.10
N SER A 5 26.08 -4.93 20.76
CA SER A 5 24.68 -4.97 20.29
C SER A 5 24.38 -3.94 19.21
N ILE A 6 25.13 -2.83 19.19
CA ILE A 6 24.98 -1.75 18.22
C ILE A 6 25.56 -2.19 16.86
N ASP A 7 26.75 -2.79 16.90
CA ASP A 7 27.48 -3.26 15.70
C ASP A 7 26.69 -4.34 14.91
N ARG A 8 25.94 -5.20 15.64
CA ARG A 8 25.11 -6.24 15.02
C ARG A 8 23.86 -5.68 14.31
N LYS A 9 23.28 -4.60 14.83
CA LYS A 9 22.11 -3.93 14.21
C LYS A 9 22.49 -3.17 12.96
N GLU A 10 23.59 -2.43 12.97
CA GLU A 10 24.09 -1.70 11.79
C GLU A 10 24.45 -2.66 10.65
N ASN A 11 25.09 -3.76 10.94
CA ASN A 11 25.46 -4.76 9.95
C ASN A 11 24.23 -5.45 9.31
N THR A 12 23.13 -5.57 10.05
CA THR A 12 21.87 -6.12 9.54
C THR A 12 21.16 -5.13 8.64
N ILE A 13 21.20 -3.84 8.96
CA ILE A 13 20.60 -2.77 8.13
C ILE A 13 21.39 -2.61 6.83
N MET A 14 22.73 -2.58 6.89
CA MET A 14 23.58 -2.53 5.69
C MET A 14 23.35 -3.70 4.74
N LYS A 15 23.21 -4.91 5.27
CA LYS A 15 22.91 -6.11 4.45
C LYS A 15 21.54 -6.02 3.77
N ARG A 16 20.53 -5.49 4.44
CA ARG A 16 19.19 -5.29 3.89
C ARG A 16 19.19 -4.22 2.80
N VAL A 17 19.90 -3.10 3.01
CA VAL A 17 20.05 -2.04 2.02
C VAL A 17 20.85 -2.52 0.81
N ALA A 18 21.95 -3.25 1.02
CA ALA A 18 22.75 -3.85 -0.05
C ALA A 18 21.95 -4.88 -0.85
N PHE A 19 21.11 -5.70 -0.17
CA PHE A 19 20.22 -6.65 -0.84
C PHE A 19 19.15 -5.96 -1.67
N LEU A 20 18.57 -4.87 -1.16
CA LEU A 20 17.59 -4.05 -1.90
C LEU A 20 18.23 -3.39 -3.13
N LEU A 21 19.44 -2.82 -3.00
CA LEU A 21 20.21 -2.24 -4.10
C LEU A 21 20.62 -3.31 -5.13
N PHE A 22 20.97 -4.51 -4.70
CA PHE A 22 21.27 -5.63 -5.57
C PHE A 22 20.03 -6.11 -6.35
N LEU A 23 18.87 -6.17 -5.68
CA LEU A 23 17.58 -6.49 -6.34
C LEU A 23 17.20 -5.45 -7.39
N VAL A 24 17.36 -4.17 -7.09
CA VAL A 24 17.16 -3.07 -8.07
C VAL A 24 18.17 -3.18 -9.21
N GLY A 25 19.44 -3.49 -8.94
CA GLY A 25 20.50 -3.65 -9.93
C GLY A 25 20.31 -4.85 -10.87
N CYS A 26 19.67 -5.94 -10.41
CA CYS A 26 19.37 -7.11 -11.24
C CYS A 26 18.26 -6.86 -12.27
N PHE A 27 17.42 -5.84 -12.11
CA PHE A 27 16.40 -5.46 -13.08
C PHE A 27 16.92 -4.55 -14.21
N VAL A 28 18.10 -3.94 -14.06
CA VAL A 28 18.68 -3.01 -15.06
C VAL A 28 19.09 -3.68 -16.37
N PRO A 29 19.64 -4.92 -16.43
CA PRO A 29 20.07 -5.53 -17.70
C PRO A 29 18.94 -6.06 -18.58
N LEU A 30 17.70 -6.16 -18.11
CA LEU A 30 16.55 -6.57 -18.93
C LEU A 30 16.03 -5.44 -19.86
N ALA A 31 16.56 -4.22 -19.68
CA ALA A 31 16.11 -3.02 -20.40
C ALA A 31 16.75 -2.83 -21.79
N SER A 32 17.66 -3.70 -22.23
CA SER A 32 18.48 -3.45 -23.43
C SER A 32 17.99 -4.18 -24.69
N ALA A 33 16.83 -4.79 -24.68
CA ALA A 33 16.35 -5.54 -25.83
C ALA A 33 14.91 -5.16 -26.22
N GLN A 34 14.85 -4.37 -27.28
CA GLN A 34 13.71 -4.19 -28.19
C GLN A 34 12.89 -2.91 -28.14
N ASP A 35 12.64 -2.37 -29.33
CA ASP A 35 11.92 -1.17 -29.77
C ASP A 35 10.42 -1.05 -29.37
N LYS A 36 9.97 -1.72 -28.31
CA LYS A 36 8.63 -1.55 -27.74
C LYS A 36 8.71 -1.63 -26.21
N GLU A 37 8.38 -0.53 -25.56
CA GLU A 37 8.24 -0.43 -24.11
C GLU A 37 7.10 -1.32 -23.61
N HIS A 38 7.41 -2.58 -23.28
CA HIS A 38 6.42 -3.56 -22.84
C HIS A 38 6.23 -3.62 -21.34
N VAL A 39 7.18 -3.11 -20.58
CA VAL A 39 7.20 -3.18 -19.12
C VAL A 39 7.35 -1.78 -18.55
N GLN A 40 6.55 -1.46 -17.54
CA GLN A 40 6.67 -0.24 -16.76
C GLN A 40 6.74 -0.59 -15.27
N VAL A 41 7.71 -0.04 -14.58
CA VAL A 41 7.89 -0.20 -13.13
C VAL A 41 7.65 1.15 -12.47
N GLY A 42 6.96 1.17 -11.33
CA GLY A 42 6.74 2.38 -10.56
C GLY A 42 6.94 2.16 -9.07
N VAL A 43 7.30 3.24 -8.40
CA VAL A 43 7.23 3.34 -6.93
C VAL A 43 6.29 4.50 -6.61
N PHE A 44 5.58 4.42 -5.50
CA PHE A 44 4.61 5.45 -5.16
C PHE A 44 4.49 5.65 -3.65
N ALA A 45 4.14 6.86 -3.25
CA ALA A 45 3.57 7.15 -1.95
C ALA A 45 2.09 6.76 -1.99
N ASP A 46 1.63 6.11 -0.93
CA ASP A 46 0.26 5.64 -0.78
C ASP A 46 -0.44 6.40 0.34
N TYR A 47 -1.69 6.73 0.13
CA TYR A 47 -2.60 7.29 1.12
C TYR A 47 -3.90 6.49 1.10
N LEU A 48 -4.24 5.91 2.25
CA LEU A 48 -5.48 5.17 2.46
C LEU A 48 -6.28 5.80 3.61
N ARG A 49 -7.54 6.13 3.34
CA ARG A 49 -8.50 6.49 4.38
C ARG A 49 -9.40 5.31 4.68
N LEU A 50 -9.18 4.67 5.82
CA LEU A 50 -9.95 3.52 6.26
C LEU A 50 -11.27 3.98 6.90
N SER A 51 -12.40 3.66 6.25
CA SER A 51 -13.73 4.11 6.68
C SER A 51 -14.20 3.48 7.99
N GLN A 52 -13.79 2.24 8.26
CA GLN A 52 -14.22 1.49 9.45
C GLN A 52 -13.69 2.09 10.77
N THR A 53 -12.51 2.69 10.74
CA THR A 53 -11.86 3.31 11.91
C THR A 53 -11.74 4.82 11.80
N ASP A 54 -12.21 5.41 10.69
CA ASP A 54 -12.03 6.82 10.28
C ASP A 54 -10.57 7.30 10.39
N THR A 55 -9.66 6.45 9.96
CA THR A 55 -8.22 6.67 10.12
C THR A 55 -7.54 6.84 8.76
N ASN A 56 -6.55 7.72 8.75
CA ASN A 56 -5.73 7.99 7.58
C ASN A 56 -4.38 7.27 7.72
N PHE A 57 -4.03 6.48 6.72
CA PHE A 57 -2.75 5.81 6.62
C PHE A 57 -1.91 6.46 5.52
N GLY A 58 -0.61 6.49 5.73
CA GLY A 58 0.37 6.85 4.71
C GLY A 58 1.36 5.72 4.54
N GLY A 59 1.72 5.44 3.31
CA GLY A 59 2.55 4.29 2.98
C GLY A 59 3.41 4.50 1.74
N VAL A 60 4.00 3.40 1.31
CA VAL A 60 4.78 3.31 0.09
C VAL A 60 4.47 2.01 -0.64
N GLY A 61 4.52 2.04 -1.96
CA GLY A 61 4.27 0.86 -2.76
C GLY A 61 5.11 0.79 -4.03
N THR A 62 5.00 -0.35 -4.68
CA THR A 62 5.59 -0.62 -5.98
C THR A 62 4.52 -1.16 -6.92
N ARG A 63 4.67 -0.88 -8.21
CA ARG A 63 3.80 -1.41 -9.27
C ARG A 63 4.59 -1.88 -10.46
N LEU A 64 4.00 -2.82 -11.16
CA LEU A 64 4.52 -3.40 -12.37
C LEU A 64 3.40 -3.50 -13.41
N ASP A 65 3.60 -2.86 -14.56
CA ASP A 65 2.66 -2.88 -15.68
C ASP A 65 3.25 -3.68 -16.83
N PHE A 66 2.46 -4.59 -17.39
CA PHE A 66 2.77 -5.31 -18.62
C PHE A 66 1.81 -4.87 -19.72
N GLN A 67 2.34 -4.43 -20.85
CA GLN A 67 1.53 -4.05 -21.99
C GLN A 67 1.02 -5.28 -22.72
N LEU A 68 -0.31 -5.44 -22.78
CA LEU A 68 -0.98 -6.48 -23.56
C LEU A 68 -1.35 -6.00 -24.95
N TYR A 69 -1.93 -4.80 -25.04
CA TYR A 69 -2.29 -4.11 -26.26
C TYR A 69 -1.88 -2.65 -26.17
N LYS A 70 -2.04 -1.87 -27.26
CA LYS A 70 -1.66 -0.45 -27.30
C LYS A 70 -2.16 0.38 -26.11
N GLU A 71 -3.38 0.11 -25.67
CA GLU A 71 -4.08 0.88 -24.63
C GLU A 71 -4.31 0.09 -23.35
N VAL A 72 -4.20 -1.27 -23.43
CA VAL A 72 -4.50 -2.16 -22.32
C VAL A 72 -3.22 -2.70 -21.71
N LYS A 73 -3.06 -2.50 -20.42
CA LYS A 73 -1.98 -3.04 -19.60
C LYS A 73 -2.54 -3.96 -18.52
N LEU A 74 -1.75 -4.89 -18.10
CA LEU A 74 -1.98 -5.69 -16.92
C LEU A 74 -1.09 -5.14 -15.81
N GLU A 75 -1.70 -4.76 -14.69
CA GLU A 75 -1.02 -4.10 -13.59
C GLU A 75 -1.05 -4.97 -12.35
N GLY A 76 0.10 -5.12 -11.70
CA GLY A 76 0.22 -5.66 -10.37
C GLY A 76 0.86 -4.64 -9.45
N GLU A 77 0.33 -4.48 -8.25
CA GLU A 77 0.92 -3.57 -7.27
C GLU A 77 0.87 -4.16 -5.86
N MET A 78 1.79 -3.67 -5.04
CA MET A 78 1.86 -3.99 -3.62
C MET A 78 2.25 -2.73 -2.87
N SER A 79 1.55 -2.43 -1.78
CA SER A 79 1.84 -1.30 -0.90
C SER A 79 1.83 -1.69 0.57
N TYR A 80 2.56 -0.93 1.34
CA TYR A 80 2.69 -1.07 2.78
C TYR A 80 2.45 0.28 3.44
N ASP A 81 1.39 0.36 4.24
CA ASP A 81 1.06 1.53 5.04
C ASP A 81 1.65 1.41 6.43
N PHE A 82 2.28 2.51 6.84
CA PHE A 82 3.01 2.61 8.11
C PHE A 82 2.10 2.55 9.32
N ASP A 83 2.64 2.07 10.43
CA ASP A 83 1.93 1.96 11.70
C ASP A 83 1.26 3.27 12.12
N GLN A 84 -0.07 3.22 12.34
CA GLN A 84 -0.83 4.26 13.01
C GLN A 84 -1.13 3.83 14.45
N ALA A 85 -0.82 4.70 15.38
CA ALA A 85 -1.07 4.46 16.79
C ALA A 85 -2.48 4.95 17.17
N PHE A 86 -3.26 4.05 17.75
CA PHE A 86 -4.57 4.32 18.31
C PHE A 86 -4.49 4.30 19.82
N SER A 87 -5.16 5.26 20.48
CA SER A 87 -5.26 5.29 21.94
C SER A 87 -6.68 5.61 22.35
N GLU A 88 -7.20 4.86 23.31
CA GLU A 88 -8.51 5.08 23.91
C GLU A 88 -8.40 5.06 25.43
N GLY A 89 -9.04 6.02 26.08
CA GLY A 89 -9.10 6.13 27.52
C GLY A 89 -10.39 5.53 28.08
N PHE A 90 -10.25 4.64 29.07
CA PHE A 90 -11.38 4.05 29.81
C PHE A 90 -11.35 4.53 31.24
N THR A 91 -12.50 4.97 31.73
CA THR A 91 -12.70 5.30 33.15
C THR A 91 -13.53 4.20 33.80
N ASP A 92 -12.95 3.52 34.77
CA ASP A 92 -13.69 2.58 35.60
C ASP A 92 -14.66 3.38 36.46
N THR A 93 -15.96 3.20 36.25
CA THR A 93 -17.03 3.93 36.95
C THR A 93 -17.11 3.58 38.44
N THR A 94 -16.52 2.45 38.88
CA THR A 94 -16.53 2.01 40.27
C THR A 94 -15.36 2.57 41.07
N THR A 95 -14.19 2.62 40.47
CA THR A 95 -12.94 3.05 41.15
C THR A 95 -12.50 4.46 40.75
N GLY A 96 -13.04 5.03 39.66
CA GLY A 96 -12.58 6.27 39.04
C GLY A 96 -11.22 6.19 38.36
N ALA A 97 -10.64 4.97 38.27
CA ALA A 97 -9.35 4.78 37.66
C ALA A 97 -9.42 4.95 36.13
N VAL A 98 -8.49 5.73 35.55
CA VAL A 98 -8.37 5.92 34.13
C VAL A 98 -7.28 5.01 33.59
N SER A 99 -7.61 4.15 32.62
CA SER A 99 -6.65 3.33 31.87
C SER A 99 -6.63 3.78 30.41
N ILE A 100 -5.41 3.96 29.84
CA ILE A 100 -5.22 4.28 28.43
C ILE A 100 -4.74 3.02 27.73
N GLN A 101 -5.54 2.51 26.81
CA GLN A 101 -5.19 1.41 25.93
C GLN A 101 -4.59 1.96 24.64
N ARG A 102 -3.52 1.34 24.16
CA ARG A 102 -2.83 1.73 22.91
C ARG A 102 -2.63 0.50 22.04
N THR A 103 -2.89 0.67 20.74
CA THR A 103 -2.58 -0.33 19.70
C THR A 103 -2.02 0.36 18.48
N GLY A 104 -1.15 -0.32 17.75
CA GLY A 104 -0.67 0.09 16.44
C GLY A 104 -1.27 -0.80 15.36
N MET A 105 -1.67 -0.23 14.25
CA MET A 105 -2.16 -0.96 13.08
C MET A 105 -1.38 -0.55 11.84
N ARG A 106 -0.95 -1.52 11.07
CA ARG A 106 -0.33 -1.37 9.76
C ARG A 106 -1.11 -2.17 8.73
N VAL A 107 -1.03 -1.75 7.47
CA VAL A 107 -1.79 -2.37 6.38
C VAL A 107 -0.85 -2.79 5.25
N LEU A 108 -1.08 -3.96 4.70
CA LEU A 108 -0.40 -4.47 3.51
C LEU A 108 -1.47 -4.76 2.45
N HIS A 109 -1.29 -4.19 1.26
CA HIS A 109 -2.18 -4.43 0.12
C HIS A 109 -1.43 -5.14 -1.00
N GLY A 110 -2.15 -5.99 -1.73
CA GLY A 110 -1.67 -6.57 -2.97
C GLY A 110 -2.81 -6.67 -3.97
N GLU A 111 -2.67 -6.01 -5.11
CA GLU A 111 -3.71 -5.90 -6.12
C GLU A 111 -3.20 -6.21 -7.52
N PHE A 112 -4.08 -6.74 -8.36
CA PHE A 112 -3.78 -7.12 -9.73
C PHE A 112 -5.01 -6.95 -10.61
N GLY A 113 -4.82 -6.41 -11.84
CA GLY A 113 -5.92 -6.26 -12.77
C GLY A 113 -5.58 -5.42 -14.00
N PRO A 114 -6.57 -5.24 -14.90
CA PRO A 114 -6.40 -4.46 -16.11
C PRO A 114 -6.37 -2.96 -15.84
N LYS A 115 -5.56 -2.26 -16.63
CA LYS A 115 -5.53 -0.82 -16.76
C LYS A 115 -5.68 -0.44 -18.24
N VAL A 116 -6.55 0.51 -18.51
CA VAL A 116 -6.81 1.03 -19.85
C VAL A 116 -6.40 2.51 -19.92
N ASN A 117 -5.42 2.83 -20.75
CA ASN A 117 -5.01 4.20 -21.03
C ASN A 117 -5.93 4.83 -22.08
N ILE A 118 -6.29 6.10 -21.88
CA ILE A 118 -7.18 6.83 -22.76
C ILE A 118 -6.36 7.87 -23.55
N GLY A 119 -6.26 7.66 -24.87
CA GLY A 119 -5.51 8.55 -25.76
C GLY A 119 -4.00 8.30 -25.78
N HIS A 120 -3.29 9.10 -26.61
CA HIS A 120 -1.85 8.95 -26.88
C HIS A 120 -1.07 10.25 -26.64
N HIS A 121 -1.55 11.11 -25.76
CA HIS A 121 -0.91 12.40 -25.44
C HIS A 121 0.19 12.22 -24.37
N ALA A 122 0.99 13.26 -24.17
CA ALA A 122 2.03 13.30 -23.14
C ALA A 122 1.45 13.11 -21.73
N ILE A 123 0.19 13.53 -21.52
CA ILE A 123 -0.60 13.26 -20.32
C ILE A 123 -1.75 12.35 -20.74
N GLN A 124 -1.83 11.17 -20.15
CA GLN A 124 -2.81 10.14 -20.46
C GLN A 124 -3.69 9.87 -19.24
N PRO A 125 -4.98 10.14 -19.32
CA PRO A 125 -5.94 9.57 -18.38
C PRO A 125 -5.96 8.05 -18.51
N PHE A 126 -6.26 7.37 -17.41
CA PHE A 126 -6.48 5.93 -17.43
C PHE A 126 -7.59 5.54 -16.45
N VAL A 127 -8.15 4.38 -16.68
CA VAL A 127 -9.04 3.68 -15.74
C VAL A 127 -8.45 2.33 -15.43
N THR A 128 -8.67 1.86 -14.20
CA THR A 128 -8.19 0.56 -13.73
C THR A 128 -9.26 -0.15 -12.92
N PHE A 129 -9.24 -1.46 -12.97
CA PHE A 129 -10.07 -2.30 -12.11
C PHE A 129 -9.21 -3.48 -11.64
N LYS A 130 -8.91 -3.51 -10.35
CA LYS A 130 -8.04 -4.51 -9.76
C LYS A 130 -8.77 -5.30 -8.69
N GLY A 131 -8.31 -6.52 -8.47
CA GLY A 131 -8.74 -7.35 -7.36
C GLY A 131 -7.52 -7.86 -6.61
N GLY A 132 -7.68 -8.15 -5.33
CA GLY A 132 -6.54 -8.56 -4.53
C GLY A 132 -6.88 -8.82 -3.08
N PHE A 133 -5.97 -8.48 -2.21
CA PHE A 133 -6.12 -8.65 -0.77
C PHE A 133 -5.61 -7.42 0.01
N ILE A 134 -6.18 -7.24 1.19
CA ILE A 134 -5.72 -6.33 2.23
C ILE A 134 -5.48 -7.11 3.52
N ASP A 135 -4.32 -6.93 4.16
CA ASP A 135 -3.90 -7.58 5.40
C ASP A 135 -3.68 -6.54 6.49
N PHE A 136 -4.52 -6.61 7.53
CA PHE A 136 -4.43 -5.73 8.71
C PHE A 136 -3.61 -6.40 9.81
N ARG A 137 -2.52 -5.75 10.24
CA ARG A 137 -1.66 -6.24 11.31
C ARG A 137 -1.66 -5.31 12.50
N LEU A 138 -2.14 -5.82 13.62
CA LEU A 138 -2.18 -5.13 14.91
C LEU A 138 -0.96 -5.52 15.76
N ASN A 139 -0.26 -4.53 16.30
CA ASN A 139 0.96 -4.77 17.09
C ASN A 139 0.67 -5.26 18.51
N ASN A 140 -0.43 -4.80 19.12
CA ASN A 140 -0.89 -5.23 20.44
C ASN A 140 -2.36 -5.65 20.34
N ALA A 141 -2.74 -6.67 21.10
CA ALA A 141 -4.11 -7.09 21.24
C ALA A 141 -4.76 -6.27 22.37
N PRO A 142 -5.53 -5.22 22.09
CA PRO A 142 -6.25 -4.51 23.12
C PRO A 142 -7.34 -5.41 23.74
N ALA A 143 -7.64 -5.20 25.02
CA ALA A 143 -8.85 -5.77 25.58
C ALA A 143 -10.07 -5.17 24.88
N THR A 144 -11.11 -5.97 24.62
CA THR A 144 -12.36 -5.54 23.98
C THR A 144 -13.17 -4.66 24.95
N LEU A 145 -12.85 -3.37 24.98
CA LEU A 145 -13.50 -2.37 25.82
C LEU A 145 -13.89 -1.18 24.92
N GLY A 146 -15.18 -1.04 24.64
CA GLY A 146 -15.73 0.08 23.87
C GLY A 146 -15.89 -0.17 22.35
N THR A 147 -16.58 0.74 21.68
CA THR A 147 -16.96 0.62 20.26
C THR A 147 -15.77 0.73 19.30
N PHE A 148 -14.76 1.52 19.65
CA PHE A 148 -13.54 1.67 18.85
C PHE A 148 -12.75 0.35 18.80
N PHE A 149 -12.50 -0.28 19.95
CA PHE A 149 -11.81 -1.57 20.00
C PHE A 149 -12.61 -2.70 19.38
N SER A 150 -13.95 -2.62 19.37
CA SER A 150 -14.79 -3.58 18.65
C SER A 150 -14.55 -3.52 17.15
N SER A 151 -14.38 -2.33 16.56
CA SER A 151 -14.07 -2.15 15.14
C SER A 151 -12.68 -2.68 14.80
N VAL A 152 -11.69 -2.42 15.65
CA VAL A 152 -10.32 -2.93 15.51
C VAL A 152 -10.25 -4.45 15.71
N ASP A 153 -11.02 -4.99 16.66
CA ASP A 153 -11.10 -6.45 16.89
C ASP A 153 -11.76 -7.18 15.71
N GLY A 154 -12.75 -6.56 15.08
CA GLY A 154 -13.36 -7.05 13.84
C GLY A 154 -12.33 -7.17 12.69
N LEU A 155 -11.43 -6.21 12.54
CA LEU A 155 -10.33 -6.27 11.59
C LEU A 155 -9.29 -7.35 11.95
N ARG A 156 -9.07 -7.60 13.24
CA ARG A 156 -8.16 -8.63 13.74
C ARG A 156 -8.67 -10.05 13.54
N ALA A 157 -9.97 -10.27 13.69
CA ALA A 157 -10.60 -11.59 13.55
C ALA A 157 -10.44 -12.14 12.12
N ASN A 158 -10.32 -11.25 11.12
CA ASN A 158 -10.11 -11.57 9.72
C ASN A 158 -9.00 -10.67 9.15
N ASN A 159 -7.73 -11.03 9.39
CA ASN A 159 -6.58 -10.21 9.02
C ASN A 159 -6.46 -9.99 7.52
N VAL A 160 -6.75 -11.03 6.72
CA VAL A 160 -6.66 -10.98 5.25
C VAL A 160 -8.06 -10.97 4.67
N ASN A 161 -8.39 -9.90 3.95
CA ASN A 161 -9.68 -9.72 3.30
C ASN A 161 -9.50 -9.55 1.80
N GLY A 162 -10.47 -10.01 1.02
CA GLY A 162 -10.51 -9.76 -0.42
C GLY A 162 -10.80 -8.29 -0.71
N VAL A 163 -10.19 -7.76 -1.76
CA VAL A 163 -10.31 -6.36 -2.20
C VAL A 163 -10.73 -6.28 -3.66
N LEU A 164 -11.54 -5.27 -3.98
CA LEU A 164 -11.75 -4.75 -5.32
C LEU A 164 -11.37 -3.27 -5.35
N TYR A 165 -10.67 -2.87 -6.39
CA TYR A 165 -10.22 -1.49 -6.58
C TYR A 165 -10.65 -0.96 -7.96
N PRO A 166 -11.85 -0.39 -8.10
CA PRO A 166 -12.19 0.50 -9.20
C PRO A 166 -11.49 1.84 -9.01
N GLY A 167 -10.68 2.25 -9.98
CA GLY A 167 -9.91 3.47 -9.89
C GLY A 167 -9.61 4.07 -11.25
N GLY A 168 -8.93 5.19 -11.22
CA GLY A 168 -8.43 5.87 -12.40
C GLY A 168 -7.48 7.00 -12.02
N GLY A 169 -6.88 7.61 -13.02
CA GLY A 169 -5.91 8.65 -12.75
C GLY A 169 -5.32 9.27 -13.99
N LEU A 170 -4.20 9.93 -13.79
CA LEU A 170 -3.43 10.58 -14.83
C LEU A 170 -1.98 10.07 -14.77
N GLN A 171 -1.41 9.80 -15.92
CA GLN A 171 0.01 9.51 -16.06
C GLN A 171 0.63 10.41 -17.14
N GLY A 172 1.79 10.96 -16.86
CA GLY A 172 2.56 11.75 -17.82
C GLY A 172 3.95 11.16 -17.98
N HIS A 173 4.52 11.20 -19.19
CA HIS A 173 5.85 10.66 -19.47
C HIS A 173 6.71 11.65 -20.24
N LEU A 174 7.98 11.74 -19.85
CA LEU A 174 9.04 12.44 -20.53
C LEU A 174 10.17 11.42 -20.81
N GLY A 175 10.15 10.81 -22.01
CA GLY A 175 11.02 9.68 -22.31
C GLY A 175 10.73 8.47 -21.41
N PRO A 176 11.76 7.83 -20.85
CA PRO A 176 11.58 6.62 -20.03
C PRO A 176 11.02 6.90 -18.63
N ILE A 177 11.01 8.15 -18.20
CA ILE A 177 10.55 8.54 -16.86
C ILE A 177 9.17 9.18 -16.95
N GLY A 178 8.28 8.81 -16.04
CA GLY A 178 6.94 9.38 -15.92
C GLY A 178 6.58 9.69 -14.48
N LEU A 179 5.45 10.38 -14.33
CA LEU A 179 4.74 10.59 -13.08
C LEU A 179 3.32 10.07 -13.21
N ARG A 180 2.81 9.46 -12.16
CA ARG A 180 1.44 8.94 -12.13
C ARG A 180 0.74 9.30 -10.83
N LEU A 181 -0.50 9.76 -10.97
CA LEU A 181 -1.47 9.94 -9.90
C LEU A 181 -2.62 8.96 -10.12
N ASP A 182 -2.96 8.22 -9.10
CA ASP A 182 -4.01 7.22 -9.06
C ASP A 182 -4.99 7.54 -7.94
N VAL A 183 -6.27 7.47 -8.19
CA VAL A 183 -7.33 7.69 -7.20
C VAL A 183 -8.41 6.62 -7.41
N GLY A 184 -8.82 5.97 -6.34
CA GLY A 184 -9.85 4.94 -6.43
C GLY A 184 -10.50 4.64 -5.09
N ASP A 185 -11.46 3.73 -5.15
CA ASP A 185 -12.15 3.18 -3.99
C ASP A 185 -11.63 1.78 -3.71
N GLU A 186 -10.93 1.60 -2.60
CA GLU A 186 -10.49 0.29 -2.15
C GLU A 186 -11.59 -0.37 -1.32
N ILE A 187 -12.32 -1.26 -1.97
CA ILE A 187 -13.49 -1.94 -1.41
C ILE A 187 -13.04 -3.28 -0.86
N TYR A 188 -13.00 -3.44 0.47
CA TYR A 188 -12.71 -4.73 1.08
C TYR A 188 -13.94 -5.36 1.73
N PHE A 189 -13.91 -6.70 1.83
CA PHE A 189 -15.03 -7.53 2.30
C PHE A 189 -14.68 -8.16 3.64
N ASN A 190 -15.21 -7.57 4.73
CA ASN A 190 -15.06 -8.09 6.09
C ASN A 190 -16.39 -7.96 6.84
N HIS A 191 -17.17 -9.05 6.93
CA HIS A 191 -18.53 -9.05 7.51
C HIS A 191 -19.47 -7.97 6.93
N GLY A 192 -19.16 -7.48 5.75
CA GLY A 192 -19.81 -6.38 5.04
C GLY A 192 -18.91 -5.84 3.95
N THR A 193 -19.34 -4.77 3.32
CA THR A 193 -18.59 -4.04 2.28
C THR A 193 -18.14 -2.71 2.85
N HIS A 194 -16.83 -2.44 2.79
CA HIS A 194 -16.24 -1.20 3.30
C HIS A 194 -15.51 -0.48 2.16
N ASN A 195 -15.94 0.75 1.90
CA ASN A 195 -15.39 1.61 0.86
C ASN A 195 -14.33 2.54 1.47
N ASN A 196 -13.17 2.64 0.83
CA ASN A 196 -12.04 3.39 1.35
C ASN A 196 -11.38 4.20 0.24
N LEU A 197 -11.24 5.49 0.47
CA LEU A 197 -10.51 6.33 -0.48
C LEU A 197 -9.02 5.98 -0.45
N ARG A 198 -8.48 5.65 -1.62
CA ARG A 198 -7.05 5.45 -1.80
C ARG A 198 -6.51 6.40 -2.85
N VAL A 199 -5.35 7.00 -2.58
CA VAL A 199 -4.62 7.89 -3.49
C VAL A 199 -3.17 7.46 -3.54
N ALA A 200 -2.66 7.17 -4.73
CA ALA A 200 -1.27 6.80 -4.95
C ALA A 200 -0.60 7.77 -5.93
N PHE A 201 0.60 8.25 -5.57
CA PHE A 201 1.37 9.18 -6.39
C PHE A 201 2.84 8.80 -6.44
N GLY A 202 3.44 8.77 -7.63
CA GLY A 202 4.87 8.48 -7.73
C GLY A 202 5.42 8.40 -9.14
N PRO A 203 6.75 8.26 -9.24
CA PRO A 203 7.44 8.08 -10.50
C PRO A 203 7.22 6.69 -11.10
N THR A 204 7.31 6.62 -12.42
CA THR A 204 7.25 5.40 -13.21
C THR A 204 8.39 5.38 -14.24
N PHE A 205 8.87 4.20 -14.55
CA PHE A 205 9.97 3.96 -15.48
C PHE A 205 9.53 2.95 -16.53
N ARG A 206 9.73 3.26 -17.81
CA ARG A 206 9.43 2.39 -18.94
C ARG A 206 10.70 1.72 -19.46
N PHE A 207 10.54 0.43 -19.81
CA PHE A 207 11.60 -0.40 -20.35
C PHE A 207 11.13 -1.16 -21.59
#